data_c2ecda0330961a606a214cc82f943342
#
_entry.id   c2ecda0330961a606a214cc82f943342
#
_cell.length_a   1.000
_cell.length_b   1.000
_cell.length_c   1.000
_cell.angle_alpha   90.00
_cell.angle_beta   90.00
_cell.angle_gamma   90.00
#
_symmetry.space_group_name_H-M   'P 1'
#
loop_
_entity.id
_entity.type
_entity.pdbx_description
1 polymer ?
#
loop_
_entity_poly.entity_id
_entity_poly.type
_entity_poly.pdbx_seq_one_letter_code
_entity_poly.pdbx_strand_id
1 'polypeptide(L)'
;MRIIFWGTPEYSIASLDIFIKSKHEVIGVVSQPDKKRSRGNKLISSPVKSFAEQESIKIYTPAKIRDNIHFINELKSLSCDLFIVIAYGKILPKEILEIPKFGCWNAHASLLPRWRGAAPIQWSLIKGDEFTGVGIMKMNEGLDTGDLLLEEKIKIGNDDNLNTLSEKLSILSAKLFLNATSLLEENIYKNTNSQLTKQNSLGREITYARMIEKSDFRVDWGNEAIEISQKIKGLYPRANTTFRGKNLKILKIKVLSSDEIKNEKYLFMSNYSRPGIILAVIENE
;
A
#
# COMPACT_ATOMS: atom_id res chain seq x y z
N MET A 1 5.74 -16.03 18.79
CA MET A 1 7.00 -15.62 18.09
C MET A 1 7.44 -14.24 18.56
N ARG A 2 8.76 -13.99 18.55
CA ARG A 2 9.37 -12.68 18.73
C ARG A 2 9.48 -11.99 17.39
N ILE A 3 8.84 -10.84 17.24
CA ILE A 3 8.62 -10.17 15.94
C ILE A 3 9.27 -8.80 15.94
N ILE A 4 9.94 -8.45 14.83
CA ILE A 4 10.28 -7.06 14.52
C ILE A 4 9.37 -6.61 13.36
N PHE A 5 8.62 -5.53 13.62
CA PHE A 5 7.69 -4.97 12.65
C PHE A 5 8.35 -3.84 11.85
N TRP A 6 8.22 -3.87 10.52
CA TRP A 6 8.75 -2.87 9.59
C TRP A 6 7.60 -2.18 8.86
N GLY A 7 7.43 -0.89 9.11
CA GLY A 7 6.34 -0.13 8.48
C GLY A 7 6.56 1.38 8.58
N THR A 8 5.82 2.15 7.77
CA THR A 8 5.98 3.60 7.75
C THR A 8 4.65 4.36 7.73
N PRO A 9 3.74 4.16 6.74
CA PRO A 9 2.51 4.92 6.59
C PRO A 9 1.40 4.42 7.53
N GLU A 10 0.32 5.19 7.57
CA GLU A 10 -0.94 4.85 8.25
C GLU A 10 -1.45 3.45 7.90
N TYR A 11 -1.32 3.06 6.65
CA TYR A 11 -1.68 1.74 6.13
C TYR A 11 -1.16 0.57 6.99
N SER A 12 0.01 0.73 7.61
CA SER A 12 0.67 -0.33 8.37
C SER A 12 0.18 -0.43 9.82
N ILE A 13 -0.57 0.57 10.32
CA ILE A 13 -0.95 0.66 11.75
C ILE A 13 -1.89 -0.49 12.14
N ALA A 14 -2.91 -0.80 11.34
CA ALA A 14 -3.85 -1.88 11.65
C ALA A 14 -3.13 -3.23 11.86
N SER A 15 -2.08 -3.48 11.07
CA SER A 15 -1.27 -4.68 11.22
C SER A 15 -0.38 -4.63 12.46
N LEU A 16 0.24 -3.50 12.78
CA LEU A 16 1.02 -3.37 14.01
C LEU A 16 0.13 -3.57 15.24
N ASP A 17 -1.03 -2.92 15.27
CA ASP A 17 -1.99 -2.99 16.38
C ASP A 17 -2.47 -4.44 16.65
N ILE A 18 -2.83 -5.18 15.58
CA ILE A 18 -3.29 -6.58 15.76
C ILE A 18 -2.17 -7.48 16.30
N PHE A 19 -0.91 -7.25 15.93
CA PHE A 19 0.23 -8.01 16.45
C PHE A 19 0.55 -7.66 17.89
N ILE A 20 0.45 -6.41 18.30
CA ILE A 20 0.60 -5.98 19.72
C ILE A 20 -0.45 -6.65 20.61
N LYS A 21 -1.70 -6.76 20.12
CA LYS A 21 -2.81 -7.39 20.83
C LYS A 21 -2.84 -8.92 20.76
N SER A 22 -1.96 -9.52 19.97
CA SER A 22 -1.91 -10.96 19.76
C SER A 22 -1.06 -11.66 20.84
N LYS A 23 -0.95 -13.00 20.72
CA LYS A 23 -0.04 -13.81 21.55
C LYS A 23 1.45 -13.64 21.20
N HIS A 24 1.79 -12.88 20.15
CA HIS A 24 3.16 -12.65 19.72
C HIS A 24 3.79 -11.47 20.46
N GLU A 25 5.10 -11.48 20.59
CA GLU A 25 5.86 -10.40 21.20
C GLU A 25 6.45 -9.48 20.12
N VAL A 26 5.95 -8.24 20.01
CA VAL A 26 6.55 -7.23 19.12
C VAL A 26 7.71 -6.58 19.88
N ILE A 27 8.94 -7.09 19.65
CA ILE A 27 10.15 -6.67 20.35
C ILE A 27 10.78 -5.38 19.82
N GLY A 28 10.30 -4.90 18.69
CA GLY A 28 10.77 -3.65 18.08
C GLY A 28 10.04 -3.30 16.81
N VAL A 29 10.07 -2.02 16.49
CA VAL A 29 9.49 -1.44 15.28
C VAL A 29 10.58 -0.71 14.51
N VAL A 30 10.65 -0.96 13.21
CA VAL A 30 11.54 -0.23 12.29
C VAL A 30 10.71 0.63 11.37
N SER A 31 10.98 1.94 11.35
CA SER A 31 10.28 2.89 10.50
C SER A 31 11.25 3.82 9.79
N GLN A 32 10.76 4.54 8.78
CA GLN A 32 11.56 5.56 8.11
C GLN A 32 11.87 6.72 9.08
N PRO A 33 13.04 7.37 8.96
CA PRO A 33 13.36 8.56 9.72
C PRO A 33 12.33 9.68 9.52
N ASP A 34 12.24 10.54 10.52
CA ASP A 34 11.40 11.73 10.47
C ASP A 34 11.72 12.59 9.25
N LYS A 35 10.69 13.08 8.58
CA LYS A 35 10.83 13.91 7.39
C LYS A 35 10.38 15.34 7.66
N LYS A 36 11.13 16.30 7.12
CA LYS A 36 10.69 17.70 7.11
C LYS A 36 9.44 17.82 6.22
N ARG A 37 8.33 18.26 6.79
CA ARG A 37 7.06 18.49 6.08
C ARG A 37 6.51 19.86 6.44
N SER A 38 5.65 20.41 5.56
CA SER A 38 5.00 21.71 5.66
C SER A 38 5.90 22.95 5.54
N ARG A 39 5.25 24.12 5.46
CA ARG A 39 5.91 25.44 5.25
C ARG A 39 6.88 25.87 6.37
N GLY A 40 6.95 25.13 7.47
CA GLY A 40 7.85 25.43 8.61
C GLY A 40 9.02 24.46 8.76
N ASN A 41 9.31 23.57 7.81
CA ASN A 41 10.37 22.56 7.94
C ASN A 41 10.31 21.72 9.25
N LYS A 42 9.12 21.61 9.86
CA LYS A 42 8.94 20.82 11.09
C LYS A 42 9.20 19.34 10.79
N LEU A 43 10.00 18.71 11.64
CA LEU A 43 10.18 17.26 11.60
C LEU A 43 8.88 16.59 12.03
N ILE A 44 8.38 15.70 11.21
CA ILE A 44 7.15 14.93 11.47
C ILE A 44 7.52 13.46 11.48
N SER A 45 7.19 12.80 12.58
CA SER A 45 7.32 11.36 12.72
C SER A 45 6.42 10.61 11.74
N SER A 46 6.83 9.41 11.37
CA SER A 46 5.95 8.53 10.60
C SER A 46 4.76 8.08 11.47
N PRO A 47 3.59 7.79 10.87
CA PRO A 47 2.44 7.25 11.61
C PRO A 47 2.80 6.03 12.45
N VAL A 48 3.55 5.08 11.89
CA VAL A 48 3.99 3.86 12.60
C VAL A 48 4.92 4.19 13.77
N LYS A 49 5.85 5.17 13.61
CA LYS A 49 6.71 5.60 14.70
C LYS A 49 5.88 6.19 15.84
N SER A 50 4.98 7.12 15.55
CA SER A 50 4.13 7.76 16.55
C SER A 50 3.24 6.75 17.29
N PHE A 51 2.70 5.77 16.57
CA PHE A 51 1.91 4.70 17.17
C PHE A 51 2.75 3.80 18.08
N ALA A 52 3.94 3.39 17.63
CA ALA A 52 4.85 2.57 18.45
C ALA A 52 5.35 3.30 19.72
N GLU A 53 5.55 4.64 19.64
CA GLU A 53 5.85 5.47 20.83
C GLU A 53 4.72 5.44 21.86
N GLN A 54 3.46 5.52 21.41
CA GLN A 54 2.27 5.43 22.28
C GLN A 54 2.18 4.07 22.99
N GLU A 55 2.53 2.99 22.27
CA GLU A 55 2.53 1.62 22.78
C GLU A 55 3.82 1.26 23.55
N SER A 56 4.74 2.23 23.76
CA SER A 56 6.02 2.04 24.49
C SER A 56 6.91 0.94 23.88
N ILE A 57 6.86 0.73 22.57
CA ILE A 57 7.66 -0.26 21.84
C ILE A 57 8.97 0.40 21.37
N LYS A 58 10.08 -0.35 21.47
CA LYS A 58 11.39 0.12 20.99
C LYS A 58 11.35 0.42 19.49
N ILE A 59 11.84 1.60 19.09
CA ILE A 59 11.78 2.10 17.73
C ILE A 59 13.18 2.28 17.16
N TYR A 60 13.32 1.86 15.91
CA TYR A 60 14.51 2.04 15.10
C TYR A 60 14.17 2.87 13.86
N THR A 61 14.93 3.92 13.59
CA THR A 61 14.74 4.77 12.41
C THR A 61 16.05 4.94 11.64
N PRO A 62 16.60 3.85 11.06
CA PRO A 62 17.89 3.91 10.39
C PRO A 62 17.81 4.76 9.12
N ALA A 63 18.68 5.78 9.02
CA ALA A 63 18.79 6.58 7.80
C ALA A 63 19.25 5.72 6.62
N LYS A 64 20.17 4.79 6.86
CA LYS A 64 20.71 3.84 5.89
C LYS A 64 20.56 2.42 6.45
N ILE A 65 20.14 1.46 5.61
CA ILE A 65 19.99 0.05 5.98
C ILE A 65 21.18 -0.75 5.45
N ARG A 66 21.46 -0.62 4.14
CA ARG A 66 22.58 -1.31 3.49
C ARG A 66 23.90 -0.82 4.10
N ASP A 67 24.83 -1.75 4.35
CA ASP A 67 26.16 -1.49 4.92
C ASP A 67 26.12 -0.83 6.31
N ASN A 68 25.02 -0.93 7.03
CA ASN A 68 24.90 -0.41 8.41
C ASN A 68 25.19 -1.54 9.41
N ILE A 69 26.48 -1.85 9.56
CA ILE A 69 26.96 -2.97 10.38
C ILE A 69 26.45 -2.88 11.82
N HIS A 70 26.43 -1.67 12.40
CA HIS A 70 25.94 -1.46 13.77
C HIS A 70 24.47 -1.88 13.88
N PHE A 71 23.61 -1.39 13.00
CA PHE A 71 22.18 -1.70 13.00
C PHE A 71 21.92 -3.19 12.72
N ILE A 72 22.66 -3.79 11.79
CA ILE A 72 22.57 -5.22 11.50
C ILE A 72 22.93 -6.06 12.72
N ASN A 73 24.01 -5.72 13.42
CA ASN A 73 24.44 -6.43 14.63
C ASN A 73 23.43 -6.25 15.78
N GLU A 74 22.86 -5.05 15.93
CA GLU A 74 21.80 -4.82 16.89
C GLU A 74 20.58 -5.71 16.61
N LEU A 75 20.10 -5.76 15.35
CA LEU A 75 19.00 -6.64 14.97
C LEU A 75 19.30 -8.12 15.24
N LYS A 76 20.52 -8.58 14.93
CA LYS A 76 20.95 -9.97 15.19
C LYS A 76 20.94 -10.31 16.68
N SER A 77 21.35 -9.36 17.54
CA SER A 77 21.38 -9.57 19.00
C SER A 77 19.98 -9.73 19.61
N LEU A 78 18.92 -9.27 18.93
CA LEU A 78 17.55 -9.42 19.39
C LEU A 78 16.99 -10.84 19.27
N SER A 79 17.66 -11.71 18.54
CA SER A 79 17.23 -13.12 18.36
C SER A 79 15.75 -13.25 18.00
N CYS A 80 15.32 -12.54 16.97
CA CYS A 80 13.92 -12.52 16.55
C CYS A 80 13.57 -13.71 15.65
N ASP A 81 12.30 -14.11 15.70
CA ASP A 81 11.78 -15.22 14.91
C ASP A 81 11.38 -14.76 13.50
N LEU A 82 10.76 -13.59 13.39
CA LEU A 82 10.09 -13.15 12.17
C LEU A 82 10.23 -11.64 11.97
N PHE A 83 10.48 -11.22 10.72
CA PHE A 83 10.24 -9.83 10.31
C PHE A 83 8.92 -9.73 9.56
N ILE A 84 8.07 -8.85 10.02
CA ILE A 84 6.83 -8.44 9.35
C ILE A 84 7.07 -7.12 8.66
N VAL A 85 6.91 -7.08 7.34
CA VAL A 85 7.22 -5.89 6.53
C VAL A 85 5.93 -5.43 5.83
N ILE A 86 5.48 -4.21 6.12
CA ILE A 86 4.28 -3.65 5.50
C ILE A 86 4.55 -2.19 5.14
N ALA A 87 4.59 -1.90 3.84
CA ALA A 87 4.79 -0.55 3.31
C ALA A 87 5.96 0.20 3.97
N TYR A 88 7.08 -0.47 4.22
CA TYR A 88 8.27 0.14 4.82
C TYR A 88 8.91 1.20 3.92
N GLY A 89 8.87 0.98 2.59
CA GLY A 89 9.29 1.96 1.59
C GLY A 89 10.79 1.96 1.26
N LYS A 90 11.52 0.91 1.64
CA LYS A 90 12.90 0.63 1.19
C LYS A 90 13.07 -0.85 0.91
N ILE A 91 13.97 -1.17 -0.02
CA ILE A 91 14.39 -2.55 -0.30
C ILE A 91 15.25 -3.03 0.87
N LEU A 92 14.96 -4.22 1.38
CA LEU A 92 15.76 -4.88 2.40
C LEU A 92 16.87 -5.68 1.72
N PRO A 93 18.15 -5.42 2.05
CA PRO A 93 19.25 -6.18 1.49
C PRO A 93 19.31 -7.60 2.09
N LYS A 94 20.02 -8.50 1.43
CA LYS A 94 20.11 -9.91 1.77
C LYS A 94 20.48 -10.15 3.23
N GLU A 95 21.48 -9.42 3.73
CA GLU A 95 21.97 -9.51 5.10
C GLU A 95 20.92 -9.16 6.17
N ILE A 96 19.87 -8.42 5.81
CA ILE A 96 18.69 -8.15 6.66
C ILE A 96 17.64 -9.27 6.49
N LEU A 97 17.42 -9.72 5.26
CA LEU A 97 16.44 -10.78 4.96
C LEU A 97 16.75 -12.09 5.67
N GLU A 98 18.03 -12.35 5.92
CA GLU A 98 18.53 -13.59 6.54
C GLU A 98 18.63 -13.51 8.08
N ILE A 99 18.34 -12.37 8.72
CA ILE A 99 18.43 -12.22 10.19
C ILE A 99 17.39 -13.06 10.92
N PRO A 100 16.08 -12.95 10.61
CA PRO A 100 15.05 -13.64 11.39
C PRO A 100 15.00 -15.12 11.05
N LYS A 101 14.80 -15.94 12.07
CA LYS A 101 14.81 -17.42 11.98
C LYS A 101 13.87 -17.96 10.89
N PHE A 102 12.68 -17.34 10.74
CA PHE A 102 11.64 -17.75 9.78
C PHE A 102 11.54 -16.80 8.57
N GLY A 103 12.52 -15.92 8.42
CA GLY A 103 12.63 -14.98 7.29
C GLY A 103 11.77 -13.73 7.42
N CYS A 104 11.77 -12.97 6.34
CA CYS A 104 11.01 -11.72 6.22
C CYS A 104 9.76 -11.97 5.37
N TRP A 105 8.63 -11.47 5.82
CA TRP A 105 7.35 -11.63 5.16
C TRP A 105 6.69 -10.29 4.92
N ASN A 106 6.08 -10.14 3.75
CA ASN A 106 5.42 -8.89 3.35
C ASN A 106 3.93 -9.13 3.10
N ALA A 107 3.10 -8.18 3.52
CA ALA A 107 1.72 -8.07 3.04
C ALA A 107 1.69 -7.08 1.88
N HIS A 108 1.57 -7.60 0.66
CA HIS A 108 1.52 -6.80 -0.55
C HIS A 108 0.08 -6.54 -0.97
N ALA A 109 -0.26 -5.27 -1.22
CA ALA A 109 -1.63 -4.82 -1.47
C ALA A 109 -2.07 -5.01 -2.93
N SER A 110 -1.87 -6.20 -3.47
CA SER A 110 -2.38 -6.64 -4.78
C SER A 110 -2.50 -8.15 -4.87
N LEU A 111 -3.14 -8.65 -5.93
CA LEU A 111 -3.16 -10.06 -6.31
C LEU A 111 -1.93 -10.37 -7.16
N LEU A 112 -0.80 -10.67 -6.50
CA LEU A 112 0.46 -10.95 -7.17
C LEU A 112 0.31 -12.10 -8.21
N PRO A 113 1.07 -12.06 -9.32
CA PRO A 113 2.14 -11.13 -9.69
C PRO A 113 1.68 -9.81 -10.33
N ARG A 114 0.37 -9.49 -10.29
CA ARG A 114 -0.13 -8.21 -10.75
C ARG A 114 0.26 -7.10 -9.77
N TRP A 115 0.74 -5.99 -10.29
CA TRP A 115 1.12 -4.79 -9.54
C TRP A 115 2.26 -4.99 -8.55
N ARG A 116 3.34 -5.69 -8.92
CA ARG A 116 4.58 -5.65 -8.17
C ARG A 116 5.10 -4.21 -8.05
N GLY A 117 5.57 -3.79 -6.89
CA GLY A 117 6.21 -2.48 -6.70
C GLY A 117 5.50 -1.54 -5.73
N ALA A 118 5.72 -0.22 -5.91
CA ALA A 118 5.53 0.76 -4.85
C ALA A 118 4.09 1.26 -4.65
N ALA A 119 3.21 1.17 -5.67
CA ALA A 119 1.90 1.83 -5.66
C ALA A 119 0.76 0.91 -6.15
N PRO A 120 0.65 -0.35 -5.67
CA PRO A 120 -0.32 -1.32 -6.19
C PRO A 120 -1.78 -0.84 -6.06
N ILE A 121 -2.15 -0.21 -4.96
CA ILE A 121 -3.52 0.29 -4.70
C ILE A 121 -3.89 1.38 -5.70
N GLN A 122 -2.98 2.33 -5.94
CA GLN A 122 -3.22 3.39 -6.92
C GLN A 122 -3.40 2.83 -8.32
N TRP A 123 -2.50 1.92 -8.73
CA TRP A 123 -2.55 1.38 -10.08
C TRP A 123 -3.75 0.48 -10.33
N SER A 124 -4.23 -0.27 -9.33
CA SER A 124 -5.46 -1.05 -9.47
C SER A 124 -6.68 -0.15 -9.72
N LEU A 125 -6.77 0.99 -9.05
CA LEU A 125 -7.83 1.98 -9.26
C LEU A 125 -7.68 2.71 -10.62
N ILE A 126 -6.47 3.18 -10.94
CA ILE A 126 -6.18 3.90 -12.20
C ILE A 126 -6.47 3.02 -13.43
N LYS A 127 -6.24 1.73 -13.33
CA LYS A 127 -6.47 0.78 -14.41
C LYS A 127 -7.87 0.15 -14.39
N GLY A 128 -8.70 0.52 -13.41
CA GLY A 128 -10.07 0.07 -13.34
C GLY A 128 -10.21 -1.42 -13.08
N ASP A 129 -9.31 -1.99 -12.30
CA ASP A 129 -9.40 -3.40 -11.91
C ASP A 129 -10.71 -3.64 -11.14
N GLU A 130 -11.43 -4.69 -11.47
CA GLU A 130 -12.67 -5.07 -10.78
C GLU A 130 -12.35 -5.63 -9.39
N PHE A 131 -11.20 -6.28 -9.26
CA PHE A 131 -10.75 -6.92 -8.03
C PHE A 131 -9.30 -6.53 -7.72
N THR A 132 -9.02 -6.48 -6.43
CA THR A 132 -7.67 -6.43 -5.88
C THR A 132 -7.60 -7.35 -4.66
N GLY A 133 -6.56 -7.27 -3.86
CA GLY A 133 -6.45 -8.11 -2.67
C GLY A 133 -5.17 -7.87 -1.91
N VAL A 134 -4.84 -8.80 -1.04
CA VAL A 134 -3.58 -8.83 -0.28
C VAL A 134 -2.95 -10.19 -0.42
N GLY A 135 -1.67 -10.22 -0.76
CA GLY A 135 -0.84 -11.43 -0.73
C GLY A 135 0.18 -11.38 0.41
N ILE A 136 0.26 -12.43 1.22
CA ILE A 136 1.33 -12.62 2.19
C ILE A 136 2.43 -13.43 1.51
N MET A 137 3.56 -12.80 1.26
CA MET A 137 4.68 -13.41 0.55
C MET A 137 5.96 -13.46 1.38
N LYS A 138 6.76 -14.49 1.17
CA LYS A 138 8.13 -14.58 1.68
C LYS A 138 9.02 -13.65 0.86
N MET A 139 9.67 -12.70 1.50
CA MET A 139 10.53 -11.75 0.79
C MET A 139 11.81 -12.41 0.30
N ASN A 140 12.26 -11.99 -0.87
CA ASN A 140 13.56 -12.27 -1.46
C ASN A 140 14.21 -10.97 -1.97
N GLU A 141 15.33 -11.04 -2.64
CA GLU A 141 16.05 -9.88 -3.16
C GLU A 141 15.33 -9.19 -4.35
N GLY A 142 14.37 -9.86 -4.98
CA GLY A 142 13.60 -9.31 -6.11
C GLY A 142 12.47 -8.38 -5.66
N LEU A 143 12.04 -7.53 -6.57
CA LEU A 143 10.92 -6.61 -6.30
C LEU A 143 9.60 -7.38 -6.30
N ASP A 144 9.09 -7.70 -5.11
CA ASP A 144 7.83 -8.40 -4.87
C ASP A 144 7.68 -9.71 -5.67
N THR A 145 8.78 -10.48 -5.76
CA THR A 145 8.85 -11.73 -6.53
C THR A 145 8.78 -12.99 -5.66
N GLY A 146 8.66 -12.82 -4.36
CA GLY A 146 8.65 -13.92 -3.40
C GLY A 146 7.42 -14.81 -3.52
N ASP A 147 7.55 -16.06 -3.06
CA ASP A 147 6.46 -17.02 -3.08
C ASP A 147 5.36 -16.66 -2.07
N LEU A 148 4.11 -16.93 -2.43
CA LEU A 148 2.93 -16.62 -1.62
C LEU A 148 2.62 -17.73 -0.63
N LEU A 149 2.32 -17.36 0.61
CA LEU A 149 1.76 -18.24 1.62
C LEU A 149 0.23 -18.21 1.61
N LEU A 150 -0.33 -17.01 1.59
CA LEU A 150 -1.77 -16.74 1.57
C LEU A 150 -2.07 -15.59 0.62
N GLU A 151 -3.27 -15.60 0.08
CA GLU A 151 -3.82 -14.49 -0.69
C GLU A 151 -5.32 -14.38 -0.42
N GLU A 152 -5.83 -13.15 -0.32
CA GLU A 152 -7.26 -12.90 -0.23
C GLU A 152 -7.68 -11.78 -1.20
N LYS A 153 -8.73 -12.06 -1.97
CA LYS A 153 -9.27 -11.21 -3.03
C LYS A 153 -10.46 -10.40 -2.51
N ILE A 154 -10.53 -9.12 -2.84
CA ILE A 154 -11.70 -8.27 -2.59
C ILE A 154 -12.15 -7.57 -3.88
N LYS A 155 -13.45 -7.26 -3.96
CA LYS A 155 -14.00 -6.44 -5.03
C LYS A 155 -13.74 -4.96 -4.76
N ILE A 156 -13.32 -4.22 -5.79
CA ILE A 156 -13.22 -2.76 -5.76
C ILE A 156 -14.62 -2.20 -5.97
N GLY A 157 -15.13 -1.44 -5.01
CA GLY A 157 -16.44 -0.81 -5.10
C GLY A 157 -16.44 0.37 -6.07
N ASN A 158 -17.60 0.66 -6.66
CA ASN A 158 -17.75 1.77 -7.61
C ASN A 158 -17.40 3.13 -7.01
N ASP A 159 -17.59 3.31 -5.70
CA ASP A 159 -17.28 4.54 -4.98
C ASP A 159 -15.91 4.52 -4.28
N ASP A 160 -15.15 3.43 -4.43
CA ASP A 160 -13.83 3.36 -3.83
C ASP A 160 -12.88 4.36 -4.49
N ASN A 161 -12.14 5.03 -3.62
CA ASN A 161 -10.98 5.84 -3.97
C ASN A 161 -9.75 5.33 -3.20
N LEU A 162 -8.62 5.97 -3.40
CA LEU A 162 -7.38 5.54 -2.74
C LEU A 162 -7.52 5.42 -1.22
N ASN A 163 -8.20 6.33 -0.55
CA ASN A 163 -8.32 6.30 0.90
C ASN A 163 -9.19 5.12 1.37
N THR A 164 -10.40 4.99 0.79
CA THR A 164 -11.35 3.94 1.21
C THR A 164 -10.83 2.53 0.88
N LEU A 165 -10.20 2.36 -0.30
CA LEU A 165 -9.61 1.09 -0.67
C LEU A 165 -8.37 0.76 0.18
N SER A 166 -7.52 1.75 0.49
CA SER A 166 -6.37 1.57 1.38
C SER A 166 -6.80 1.13 2.78
N GLU A 167 -7.87 1.70 3.32
CA GLU A 167 -8.41 1.30 4.62
C GLU A 167 -8.88 -0.16 4.61
N LYS A 168 -9.68 -0.56 3.61
CA LYS A 168 -10.13 -1.95 3.45
C LYS A 168 -8.95 -2.92 3.37
N LEU A 169 -7.95 -2.60 2.53
CA LEU A 169 -6.78 -3.45 2.35
C LEU A 169 -5.85 -3.45 3.58
N SER A 170 -5.77 -2.37 4.35
CA SER A 170 -5.02 -2.30 5.61
C SER A 170 -5.60 -3.27 6.65
N ILE A 171 -6.93 -3.27 6.82
CA ILE A 171 -7.63 -4.19 7.72
C ILE A 171 -7.47 -5.65 7.25
N LEU A 172 -7.60 -5.88 5.95
CA LEU A 172 -7.40 -7.20 5.35
C LEU A 172 -5.98 -7.69 5.56
N SER A 173 -4.98 -6.83 5.34
CA SER A 173 -3.55 -7.14 5.56
C SER A 173 -3.30 -7.59 7.00
N ALA A 174 -3.88 -6.89 7.98
CA ALA A 174 -3.73 -7.22 9.39
C ALA A 174 -4.26 -8.62 9.71
N LYS A 175 -5.50 -8.91 9.30
CA LYS A 175 -6.16 -10.21 9.53
C LYS A 175 -5.44 -11.35 8.82
N LEU A 176 -5.14 -11.15 7.53
CA LEU A 176 -4.51 -12.19 6.72
C LEU A 176 -3.09 -12.49 7.20
N PHE A 177 -2.35 -11.48 7.65
CA PHE A 177 -1.01 -11.69 8.17
C PHE A 177 -1.02 -12.42 9.52
N LEU A 178 -1.97 -12.14 10.41
CA LEU A 178 -2.12 -12.87 11.66
C LEU A 178 -2.44 -14.36 11.38
N ASN A 179 -3.31 -14.65 10.42
CA ASN A 179 -3.58 -16.02 9.97
C ASN A 179 -2.31 -16.68 9.38
N ALA A 180 -1.57 -15.96 8.57
CA ALA A 180 -0.31 -16.45 8.01
C ALA A 180 0.71 -16.81 9.08
N THR A 181 0.85 -16.00 10.14
CA THR A 181 1.76 -16.31 11.24
C THR A 181 1.33 -17.54 12.02
N SER A 182 0.03 -17.78 12.19
CA SER A 182 -0.48 -19.00 12.81
C SER A 182 -0.13 -20.24 11.98
N LEU A 183 -0.28 -20.17 10.65
CA LEU A 183 0.13 -21.26 9.74
C LEU A 183 1.64 -21.50 9.78
N LEU A 184 2.45 -20.45 9.84
CA LEU A 184 3.90 -20.59 9.98
C LEU A 184 4.27 -21.28 11.29
N GLU A 185 3.65 -20.93 12.40
CA GLU A 185 3.87 -21.61 13.70
C GLU A 185 3.49 -23.09 13.63
N GLU A 186 2.33 -23.43 13.06
CA GLU A 186 1.92 -24.84 12.91
C GLU A 186 2.89 -25.63 12.05
N ASN A 187 3.37 -25.08 10.94
CA ASN A 187 4.32 -25.75 10.08
C ASN A 187 5.64 -25.99 10.79
N ILE A 188 6.12 -25.01 11.58
CA ILE A 188 7.32 -25.14 12.41
C ILE A 188 7.14 -26.27 13.45
N TYR A 189 6.01 -26.26 14.18
CA TYR A 189 5.72 -27.22 15.22
C TYR A 189 5.61 -28.66 14.67
N LYS A 190 4.94 -28.81 13.53
CA LYS A 190 4.77 -30.11 12.85
C LYS A 190 5.99 -30.54 12.02
N ASN A 191 7.03 -29.72 11.97
CA ASN A 191 8.21 -29.92 11.11
C ASN A 191 7.82 -30.18 9.64
N THR A 192 6.77 -29.49 9.16
CA THR A 192 6.27 -29.55 7.79
C THR A 192 6.68 -28.28 7.05
N ASN A 193 6.99 -28.41 5.76
CA ASN A 193 7.19 -27.23 4.92
C ASN A 193 5.82 -26.68 4.53
N SER A 194 5.58 -25.37 4.77
CA SER A 194 4.44 -24.68 4.18
C SER A 194 4.53 -24.77 2.66
N GLN A 195 3.47 -25.20 2.02
CA GLN A 195 3.41 -25.17 0.55
C GLN A 195 3.27 -23.71 0.11
N LEU A 196 4.40 -23.11 -0.26
CA LEU A 196 4.40 -21.78 -0.86
C LEU A 196 4.04 -21.89 -2.34
N THR A 197 3.17 -21.00 -2.78
CA THR A 197 2.76 -20.91 -4.17
C THR A 197 3.71 -19.97 -4.93
N LYS A 198 4.39 -20.49 -5.92
CA LYS A 198 5.22 -19.68 -6.81
C LYS A 198 4.33 -18.75 -7.64
N GLN A 199 4.65 -17.47 -7.67
CA GLN A 199 3.85 -16.50 -8.43
C GLN A 199 3.71 -16.86 -9.91
N ASN A 200 4.74 -17.43 -10.52
CA ASN A 200 4.73 -17.84 -11.94
C ASN A 200 3.80 -19.04 -12.22
N SER A 201 3.40 -19.81 -11.20
CA SER A 201 2.47 -20.93 -11.36
C SER A 201 0.99 -20.50 -11.33
N LEU A 202 0.70 -19.24 -11.04
CA LEU A 202 -0.68 -18.72 -10.91
C LEU A 202 -1.37 -18.44 -12.25
N GLY A 203 -0.65 -18.46 -13.37
CA GLY A 203 -1.22 -18.15 -14.69
C GLY A 203 -1.69 -16.70 -14.85
N ARG A 204 -1.23 -15.79 -13.98
CA ARG A 204 -1.57 -14.36 -14.02
C ARG A 204 -0.47 -13.54 -14.69
N GLU A 205 -0.88 -12.44 -15.34
CA GLU A 205 0.05 -11.50 -15.95
C GLU A 205 0.91 -10.79 -14.90
N ILE A 206 2.22 -10.70 -15.17
CA ILE A 206 3.16 -9.92 -14.35
C ILE A 206 3.05 -8.46 -14.76
N THR A 207 2.65 -7.59 -13.84
CA THR A 207 2.63 -6.15 -14.07
C THR A 207 3.32 -5.40 -12.93
N TYR A 208 3.70 -4.14 -13.19
CA TYR A 208 4.45 -3.33 -12.26
C TYR A 208 3.71 -2.04 -11.89
N ALA A 209 3.67 -1.75 -10.61
CA ALA A 209 3.10 -0.55 -10.01
C ALA A 209 4.22 0.40 -9.60
N ARG A 210 4.72 1.20 -10.55
CA ARG A 210 5.75 2.21 -10.24
C ARG A 210 5.25 3.22 -9.22
N MET A 211 6.17 3.91 -8.58
CA MET A 211 5.83 5.04 -7.71
C MET A 211 5.06 6.11 -8.49
N ILE A 212 4.06 6.70 -7.84
CA ILE A 212 3.28 7.82 -8.41
C ILE A 212 4.14 9.10 -8.36
N GLU A 213 4.28 9.74 -9.50
CA GLU A 213 5.04 10.97 -9.69
C GLU A 213 4.13 12.21 -9.66
N LYS A 214 4.73 13.39 -9.55
CA LYS A 214 3.97 14.65 -9.55
C LYS A 214 3.19 14.88 -10.84
N SER A 215 3.75 14.47 -11.97
CA SER A 215 3.13 14.56 -13.30
C SER A 215 1.85 13.71 -13.41
N ASP A 216 1.77 12.59 -12.70
CA ASP A 216 0.60 11.72 -12.73
C ASP A 216 -0.66 12.40 -12.20
N PHE A 217 -0.52 13.31 -11.23
CA PHE A 217 -1.67 13.96 -10.59
C PHE A 217 -2.47 14.86 -11.52
N ARG A 218 -1.89 15.29 -12.63
CA ARG A 218 -2.59 16.13 -13.60
C ARG A 218 -3.57 15.30 -14.42
N VAL A 219 -4.83 15.73 -14.42
CA VAL A 219 -5.87 15.11 -15.23
C VAL A 219 -5.74 15.58 -16.68
N ASP A 220 -5.71 14.64 -17.60
CA ASP A 220 -5.83 14.86 -19.03
C ASP A 220 -7.28 14.64 -19.45
N TRP A 221 -7.96 15.72 -19.80
CA TRP A 221 -9.36 15.71 -20.20
C TRP A 221 -9.58 15.16 -21.62
N GLY A 222 -8.53 14.85 -22.35
CA GLY A 222 -8.59 14.19 -23.66
C GLY A 222 -8.91 12.69 -23.60
N ASN A 223 -8.79 12.07 -22.40
CA ASN A 223 -9.09 10.65 -22.21
C ASN A 223 -10.59 10.37 -22.07
N GLU A 224 -10.96 9.09 -22.09
CA GLU A 224 -12.34 8.65 -21.86
C GLU A 224 -12.80 8.99 -20.43
N ALA A 225 -14.11 9.30 -20.27
CA ALA A 225 -14.67 9.72 -18.98
C ALA A 225 -14.42 8.70 -17.86
N ILE A 226 -14.48 7.40 -18.20
CA ILE A 226 -14.23 6.33 -17.24
C ILE A 226 -12.76 6.30 -16.80
N GLU A 227 -11.81 6.48 -17.71
CA GLU A 227 -10.39 6.52 -17.40
C GLU A 227 -10.02 7.73 -16.51
N ILE A 228 -10.62 8.89 -16.82
CA ILE A 228 -10.47 10.09 -15.99
C ILE A 228 -11.01 9.84 -14.58
N SER A 229 -12.18 9.21 -14.47
CA SER A 229 -12.78 8.86 -13.17
C SER A 229 -11.89 7.91 -12.37
N GLN A 230 -11.40 6.85 -12.99
CA GLN A 230 -10.49 5.88 -12.39
C GLN A 230 -9.19 6.55 -11.91
N LYS A 231 -8.61 7.41 -12.75
CA LYS A 231 -7.40 8.16 -12.41
C LYS A 231 -7.63 9.07 -11.19
N ILE A 232 -8.74 9.81 -11.15
CA ILE A 232 -9.06 10.69 -10.02
C ILE A 232 -9.24 9.88 -8.74
N LYS A 233 -9.95 8.76 -8.78
CA LYS A 233 -10.12 7.86 -7.64
C LYS A 233 -8.79 7.29 -7.14
N GLY A 234 -7.94 6.82 -8.06
CA GLY A 234 -6.63 6.25 -7.73
C GLY A 234 -5.61 7.27 -7.22
N LEU A 235 -5.79 8.54 -7.53
CA LEU A 235 -4.90 9.62 -7.11
C LEU A 235 -5.51 10.55 -6.05
N TYR A 236 -6.66 10.19 -5.49
CA TYR A 236 -7.32 10.95 -4.43
C TYR A 236 -6.39 11.15 -3.21
N PRO A 237 -6.38 12.32 -2.57
CA PRO A 237 -7.06 13.58 -2.88
C PRO A 237 -6.16 14.56 -3.69
N ARG A 238 -5.25 14.05 -4.51
CA ARG A 238 -4.18 14.85 -5.14
C ARG A 238 -4.38 15.06 -6.65
N ALA A 239 -5.36 14.39 -7.27
CA ALA A 239 -5.71 14.63 -8.66
C ALA A 239 -6.07 16.10 -8.87
N ASN A 240 -5.53 16.71 -9.93
CA ASN A 240 -5.68 18.14 -10.14
C ASN A 240 -5.79 18.50 -11.62
N THR A 241 -6.31 19.69 -11.86
CA THR A 241 -6.39 20.33 -13.18
C THR A 241 -6.09 21.81 -13.07
N THR A 242 -5.99 22.48 -14.21
CA THR A 242 -5.85 23.94 -14.28
C THR A 242 -7.14 24.54 -14.83
N PHE A 243 -7.72 25.50 -14.11
CA PHE A 243 -8.86 26.27 -14.56
C PHE A 243 -8.60 27.77 -14.40
N ARG A 244 -8.76 28.55 -15.47
CA ARG A 244 -8.48 30.01 -15.50
C ARG A 244 -7.11 30.36 -14.89
N GLY A 245 -6.08 29.57 -15.20
CA GLY A 245 -4.72 29.78 -14.70
C GLY A 245 -4.46 29.34 -13.24
N LYS A 246 -5.48 28.84 -12.52
CA LYS A 246 -5.36 28.34 -11.13
C LYS A 246 -5.35 26.83 -11.12
N ASN A 247 -4.55 26.25 -10.23
CA ASN A 247 -4.54 24.80 -9.99
C ASN A 247 -5.69 24.43 -9.04
N LEU A 248 -6.51 23.47 -9.45
CA LEU A 248 -7.67 22.98 -8.71
C LEU A 248 -7.51 21.50 -8.42
N LYS A 249 -7.75 21.07 -7.18
CA LYS A 249 -7.85 19.66 -6.80
C LYS A 249 -9.24 19.13 -7.16
N ILE A 250 -9.29 17.88 -7.61
CA ILE A 250 -10.55 17.20 -7.91
C ILE A 250 -10.77 16.13 -6.85
N LEU A 251 -11.75 16.35 -5.98
CA LEU A 251 -12.00 15.46 -4.83
C LEU A 251 -13.10 14.44 -5.12
N LYS A 252 -14.08 14.79 -5.97
CA LYS A 252 -15.19 13.90 -6.31
C LYS A 252 -15.52 14.00 -7.79
N ILE A 253 -15.90 12.88 -8.37
CA ILE A 253 -16.27 12.79 -9.77
C ILE A 253 -17.44 11.81 -9.94
N LYS A 254 -18.34 12.11 -10.87
CA LYS A 254 -19.38 11.20 -11.34
C LYS A 254 -19.34 11.15 -12.87
N VAL A 255 -19.32 9.97 -13.41
CA VAL A 255 -19.50 9.75 -14.86
C VAL A 255 -20.98 9.64 -15.10
N LEU A 256 -21.52 10.47 -16.00
CA LEU A 256 -22.93 10.48 -16.37
C LEU A 256 -23.14 9.66 -17.65
N SER A 257 -24.21 8.89 -17.69
CA SER A 257 -24.70 8.26 -18.92
C SER A 257 -25.37 9.30 -19.83
N SER A 258 -25.54 8.96 -21.11
CA SER A 258 -26.23 9.84 -22.09
C SER A 258 -27.65 10.19 -21.66
N ASP A 259 -28.34 9.30 -20.95
CA ASP A 259 -29.71 9.53 -20.48
C ASP A 259 -29.78 10.42 -19.23
N GLU A 260 -28.80 10.29 -18.33
CA GLU A 260 -28.67 11.20 -17.18
C GLU A 260 -28.39 12.64 -17.65
N ILE A 261 -27.60 12.81 -18.71
CA ILE A 261 -27.29 14.12 -19.30
C ILE A 261 -28.54 14.81 -19.83
N LYS A 262 -29.48 14.10 -20.46
CA LYS A 262 -30.70 14.67 -21.00
C LYS A 262 -31.67 15.18 -19.94
N ASN A 263 -31.62 14.60 -18.76
CA ASN A 263 -32.56 14.87 -17.66
C ASN A 263 -32.08 15.93 -16.66
N GLU A 264 -30.80 16.27 -16.67
CA GLU A 264 -30.25 17.25 -15.73
C GLU A 264 -29.93 18.56 -16.43
N LYS A 265 -30.43 19.67 -15.89
CA LYS A 265 -30.14 21.06 -16.33
C LYS A 265 -28.72 21.46 -15.96
N TYR A 266 -27.70 20.81 -16.54
CA TYR A 266 -26.33 21.23 -16.34
C TYR A 266 -25.90 22.25 -17.39
N LEU A 267 -25.27 23.33 -16.94
CA LEU A 267 -24.66 24.35 -17.80
C LEU A 267 -23.46 23.72 -18.51
N PHE A 268 -23.63 23.44 -19.80
CA PHE A 268 -22.59 22.88 -20.63
C PHE A 268 -21.49 23.88 -20.92
N MET A 269 -20.23 23.49 -20.67
CA MET A 269 -19.11 23.99 -21.44
C MET A 269 -19.04 23.16 -22.72
N SER A 270 -19.75 23.64 -23.74
CA SER A 270 -19.79 23.02 -25.07
C SER A 270 -18.43 23.07 -25.72
N ASN A 271 -17.92 21.93 -26.16
CA ASN A 271 -17.14 21.68 -27.36
C ASN A 271 -16.44 20.29 -27.37
N TYR A 272 -17.01 19.28 -26.70
CA TYR A 272 -16.46 17.93 -26.82
C TYR A 272 -17.50 16.95 -27.38
N SER A 273 -17.18 16.42 -28.55
CA SER A 273 -17.99 15.46 -29.32
C SER A 273 -17.83 14.00 -28.87
N ARG A 274 -17.42 13.75 -27.61
CA ARG A 274 -17.22 12.40 -27.08
C ARG A 274 -18.32 12.01 -26.07
N PRO A 275 -18.77 10.74 -26.05
CA PRO A 275 -19.77 10.30 -25.08
C PRO A 275 -19.18 10.32 -23.65
N GLY A 276 -19.91 10.92 -22.76
CA GLY A 276 -19.61 11.03 -21.34
C GLY A 276 -19.32 12.47 -20.90
N ILE A 277 -20.06 12.93 -19.88
CA ILE A 277 -19.82 14.22 -19.22
C ILE A 277 -19.31 13.94 -17.82
N ILE A 278 -18.25 14.65 -17.43
CA ILE A 278 -17.68 14.60 -16.11
C ILE A 278 -18.15 15.86 -15.36
N LEU A 279 -18.87 15.66 -14.26
CA LEU A 279 -19.11 16.70 -13.27
C LEU A 279 -18.10 16.58 -12.15
N ALA A 280 -17.24 17.57 -12.03
CA ALA A 280 -16.33 17.69 -10.91
C ALA A 280 -16.92 18.68 -9.90
N VAL A 281 -17.13 18.24 -8.66
CA VAL A 281 -17.39 19.16 -7.55
C VAL A 281 -16.02 19.60 -7.02
N ILE A 282 -15.77 20.90 -7.09
CA ILE A 282 -14.52 21.53 -6.67
C ILE A 282 -14.81 22.29 -5.39
N GLU A 283 -14.20 21.90 -4.29
CA GLU A 283 -14.19 22.67 -3.06
C GLU A 283 -12.98 23.62 -3.07
N ASN A 284 -13.24 24.90 -2.88
CA ASN A 284 -12.17 25.89 -2.67
C ASN A 284 -11.70 25.78 -1.21
N GLU A 285 -10.40 25.57 -1.00
CA GLU A 285 -9.71 25.83 0.26
C GLU A 285 -9.28 27.29 0.36
#